data_91ff02123382277abbb0d6f2b95dd5c8
#
_entry.id   91ff02123382277abbb0d6f2b95dd5c8
#
_cell.length_a   1.000
_cell.length_b   1.000
_cell.length_c   1.000
_cell.angle_alpha   90.00
_cell.angle_beta   90.00
_cell.angle_gamma   90.00
#
_symmetry.space_group_name_H-M   'P 1'
#
loop_
_entity.id
_entity.type
_entity.pdbx_description
1 polymer ?
#
loop_
_entity_poly.entity_id
_entity_poly.type
_entity_poly.pdbx_seq_one_letter_code
_entity_poly.pdbx_strand_id
1 'polypeptide(L)'
;MNNQPENSRASGVSNNANAPYGAYQPQPGNQAYWQQPSYAPPYAAPVQPQKKSRGWIVALVAVVLLFAFLFTALASCTSVMAGASSSMFGAGSQSAVDSLSEDAVGVITIDGTIDYDGSTASPEGLKAQLDRAENNPHIKAVVLRVNSGGGTATAGEEMASYVNDFSKPVVVSSASVNASAAYEISSQVDYIFTAKTTAIGAIGTAMQVTDLSGLLDKLGISVENITSAESKDSSYGTRPLTEEERAYYQAMVDTVNETFMETVASGRSLPIERVRELATGLTYTGIDAIQNGLADEIGTREDAIAKAAELAGMRTYTVVSLEPESDDLSDLVGLLSSSKMSNEDLIERLKELNGNGSQH
;
A
#
# COMPACT_ATOMS: atom_id res chain seq x y z
N MET A 1 49.12 22.92 55.87
CA MET A 1 49.39 21.57 56.37
C MET A 1 49.05 20.63 55.28
N ASN A 2 50.01 20.30 54.43
CA ASN A 2 50.78 19.03 54.37
C ASN A 2 49.80 17.83 54.28
N ASN A 3 49.76 16.98 53.26
CA ASN A 3 50.86 16.27 52.58
C ASN A 3 50.37 15.60 51.31
N GLN A 4 51.18 15.70 50.28
CA GLN A 4 51.40 14.58 49.35
C GLN A 4 52.36 13.57 49.96
N PRO A 5 52.51 12.32 49.46
CA PRO A 5 53.33 12.00 48.33
C PRO A 5 52.80 10.80 47.48
N GLU A 6 53.04 10.79 46.20
CA GLU A 6 54.14 10.20 45.40
C GLU A 6 54.11 8.68 45.15
N ASN A 7 54.29 8.40 43.86
CA ASN A 7 55.05 7.29 43.25
C ASN A 7 54.23 6.01 42.85
N SER A 8 54.43 5.40 41.75
CA SER A 8 55.36 5.51 40.61
C SER A 8 55.11 4.34 39.63
N ARG A 9 55.60 4.51 38.37
CA ARG A 9 56.00 3.53 37.34
C ARG A 9 54.91 3.13 36.36
N ALA A 10 54.93 3.61 35.15
CA ALA A 10 55.87 3.50 34.03
C ALA A 10 56.06 2.08 33.47
N SER A 11 55.48 1.87 32.29
CA SER A 11 55.99 1.10 31.15
C SER A 11 55.05 1.39 30.00
N GLY A 12 55.30 2.11 28.97
CA GLY A 12 56.37 1.95 28.02
C GLY A 12 55.92 0.98 26.91
N VAL A 13 55.08 1.46 25.92
CA VAL A 13 55.04 0.81 24.61
C VAL A 13 55.11 1.88 23.53
N SER A 14 56.18 1.73 22.79
CA SER A 14 56.72 2.47 21.68
C SER A 14 55.72 2.74 20.55
N ASN A 15 55.66 4.01 20.13
CA ASN A 15 55.25 4.44 18.80
C ASN A 15 56.24 3.92 17.77
N ASN A 16 55.76 3.24 16.76
CA ASN A 16 56.48 3.13 15.51
C ASN A 16 55.51 3.50 14.37
N ALA A 17 55.55 4.78 14.04
CA ALA A 17 55.02 5.31 12.78
C ALA A 17 56.14 5.18 11.72
N ASN A 18 55.73 4.93 10.51
CA ASN A 18 56.42 4.98 9.22
C ASN A 18 56.77 3.63 8.60
N ALA A 19 55.93 3.20 7.71
CA ALA A 19 56.32 2.47 6.52
C ALA A 19 55.73 3.19 5.29
N PRO A 20 56.59 3.54 4.30
CA PRO A 20 56.14 4.29 3.12
C PRO A 20 55.48 3.37 2.11
N TYR A 21 54.39 3.84 1.54
CA TYR A 21 53.75 3.23 0.37
C TYR A 21 54.76 3.22 -0.80
N GLY A 22 55.26 2.06 -1.16
CA GLY A 22 56.07 1.83 -2.35
C GLY A 22 55.24 2.07 -3.61
N ALA A 23 55.74 2.96 -4.44
CA ALA A 23 55.24 3.21 -5.78
C ALA A 23 55.39 1.95 -6.64
N TYR A 24 54.28 1.48 -7.20
CA TYR A 24 54.24 0.39 -8.18
C TYR A 24 54.74 0.94 -9.52
N GLN A 25 55.96 0.56 -9.92
CA GLN A 25 56.43 0.77 -11.29
C GLN A 25 56.00 -0.42 -12.17
N PRO A 26 55.36 -0.19 -13.30
CA PRO A 26 55.04 -1.27 -14.22
C PRO A 26 56.31 -1.68 -15.00
N GLN A 27 56.69 -2.92 -14.90
CA GLN A 27 57.75 -3.52 -15.77
C GLN A 27 57.23 -3.67 -17.21
N PRO A 28 58.06 -3.48 -18.24
CA PRO A 28 57.73 -3.71 -19.63
C PRO A 28 57.71 -5.22 -19.89
N GLY A 29 56.51 -5.78 -19.99
CA GLY A 29 56.30 -7.17 -20.39
C GLY A 29 56.30 -7.34 -21.88
N ASN A 30 57.08 -8.30 -22.34
CA ASN A 30 57.26 -8.79 -23.71
C ASN A 30 55.99 -8.86 -24.52
N GLN A 31 55.97 -8.16 -25.64
CA GLN A 31 54.99 -8.37 -26.72
C GLN A 31 55.34 -9.68 -27.45
N ALA A 32 54.64 -10.75 -27.15
CA ALA A 32 54.57 -11.92 -27.99
C ALA A 32 53.60 -11.64 -29.11
N TYR A 33 54.14 -11.45 -30.33
CA TYR A 33 53.37 -11.41 -31.57
C TYR A 33 52.72 -12.77 -31.81
N TRP A 34 51.42 -12.87 -31.63
CA TRP A 34 50.63 -13.98 -32.15
C TRP A 34 50.43 -13.77 -33.64
N GLN A 35 51.17 -14.53 -34.48
CA GLN A 35 50.91 -14.65 -35.91
C GLN A 35 49.56 -15.35 -36.09
N GLN A 36 48.60 -14.65 -36.64
CA GLN A 36 47.36 -15.25 -37.12
C GLN A 36 47.65 -16.14 -38.34
N PRO A 37 47.21 -17.40 -38.35
CA PRO A 37 47.25 -18.20 -39.55
C PRO A 37 46.25 -17.62 -40.56
N SER A 38 46.74 -17.33 -41.76
CA SER A 38 45.93 -16.92 -42.92
C SER A 38 45.06 -18.10 -43.38
N TYR A 39 43.79 -18.04 -43.02
CA TYR A 39 42.80 -18.95 -43.63
C TYR A 39 42.39 -18.40 -44.98
N ALA A 40 42.72 -19.15 -46.04
CA ALA A 40 42.15 -18.95 -47.37
C ALA A 40 40.66 -19.35 -47.31
N PRO A 41 39.75 -18.56 -47.90
CA PRO A 41 38.34 -18.93 -47.92
C PRO A 41 38.13 -20.16 -48.81
N PRO A 42 37.33 -21.15 -48.34
CA PRO A 42 36.97 -22.28 -49.21
C PRO A 42 36.09 -21.79 -50.36
N TYR A 43 36.37 -22.28 -51.51
CA TYR A 43 35.63 -22.10 -52.79
C TYR A 43 34.13 -22.30 -52.51
N ALA A 44 33.32 -21.29 -52.78
CA ALA A 44 31.86 -21.37 -52.72
C ALA A 44 31.38 -22.29 -53.87
N ALA A 45 30.78 -23.41 -53.50
CA ALA A 45 30.05 -24.24 -54.44
C ALA A 45 28.79 -23.51 -54.96
N PRO A 46 28.37 -23.68 -56.19
CA PRO A 46 27.20 -23.01 -56.74
C PRO A 46 25.93 -23.40 -55.98
N VAL A 47 25.26 -22.40 -55.41
CA VAL A 47 23.98 -22.56 -54.68
C VAL A 47 22.90 -22.92 -55.70
N GLN A 48 22.37 -24.13 -55.63
CA GLN A 48 21.19 -24.52 -56.41
C GLN A 48 19.97 -23.76 -55.87
N PRO A 49 19.07 -23.25 -56.74
CA PRO A 49 17.86 -22.56 -56.28
C PRO A 49 16.92 -23.53 -55.55
N GLN A 50 16.74 -23.32 -54.24
CA GLN A 50 15.75 -24.05 -53.46
C GLN A 50 14.35 -23.72 -53.96
N LYS A 51 13.59 -24.72 -54.38
CA LYS A 51 12.15 -24.61 -54.64
C LYS A 51 11.45 -24.20 -53.34
N LYS A 52 10.91 -22.98 -53.29
CA LYS A 52 10.05 -22.52 -52.17
C LYS A 52 8.87 -23.49 -52.04
N SER A 53 8.92 -24.37 -51.07
CA SER A 53 7.78 -25.21 -50.72
C SER A 53 6.70 -24.33 -50.11
N ARG A 54 5.50 -24.35 -50.68
CA ARG A 54 4.33 -23.64 -50.13
C ARG A 54 3.74 -24.33 -48.90
N GLY A 55 4.41 -25.32 -48.34
CA GLY A 55 3.97 -26.09 -47.18
C GLY A 55 3.79 -25.24 -45.89
N TRP A 56 4.55 -24.14 -45.76
CA TRP A 56 4.38 -23.25 -44.62
C TRP A 56 3.05 -22.49 -44.62
N ILE A 57 2.47 -22.21 -45.83
CA ILE A 57 1.15 -21.54 -45.95
C ILE A 57 0.05 -22.51 -45.50
N VAL A 58 0.17 -23.80 -45.83
CA VAL A 58 -0.78 -24.83 -45.39
C VAL A 58 -0.71 -25.00 -43.85
N ALA A 59 0.49 -24.98 -43.28
CA ALA A 59 0.69 -25.04 -41.83
C ALA A 59 0.11 -23.80 -41.14
N LEU A 60 0.28 -22.60 -41.73
CA LEU A 60 -0.27 -21.36 -41.17
C LEU A 60 -1.83 -21.33 -41.21
N VAL A 61 -2.42 -21.77 -42.31
CA VAL A 61 -3.87 -21.92 -42.45
C VAL A 61 -4.42 -22.94 -41.46
N ALA A 62 -3.73 -24.07 -41.23
CA ALA A 62 -4.14 -25.07 -40.25
C ALA A 62 -4.09 -24.53 -38.81
N VAL A 63 -3.06 -23.72 -38.48
CA VAL A 63 -2.96 -23.06 -37.17
C VAL A 63 -4.07 -22.03 -36.99
N VAL A 64 -4.36 -21.21 -38.00
CA VAL A 64 -5.47 -20.21 -37.92
C VAL A 64 -6.83 -20.92 -37.77
N LEU A 65 -7.06 -22.02 -38.50
CA LEU A 65 -8.30 -22.79 -38.33
C LEU A 65 -8.39 -23.48 -36.97
N LEU A 66 -7.26 -23.91 -36.40
CA LEU A 66 -7.21 -24.48 -35.06
C LEU A 66 -7.53 -23.41 -33.98
N PHE A 67 -6.98 -22.21 -34.13
CA PHE A 67 -7.31 -21.09 -33.25
C PHE A 67 -8.75 -20.63 -33.39
N ALA A 68 -9.30 -20.58 -34.60
CA ALA A 68 -10.71 -20.27 -34.86
C ALA A 68 -11.64 -21.33 -34.24
N PHE A 69 -11.27 -22.62 -34.35
CA PHE A 69 -12.01 -23.72 -33.73
C PHE A 69 -11.92 -23.68 -32.19
N LEU A 70 -10.74 -23.41 -31.61
CA LEU A 70 -10.56 -23.20 -30.19
C LEU A 70 -11.36 -21.99 -29.67
N PHE A 71 -11.37 -20.90 -30.44
CA PHE A 71 -12.12 -19.70 -30.10
C PHE A 71 -13.64 -19.94 -30.12
N THR A 72 -14.14 -20.69 -31.16
CA THR A 72 -15.56 -21.06 -31.21
C THR A 72 -15.95 -22.10 -30.16
N ALA A 73 -15.06 -23.03 -29.80
CA ALA A 73 -15.26 -23.98 -28.72
C ALA A 73 -15.27 -23.28 -27.33
N LEU A 74 -14.38 -22.32 -27.09
CA LEU A 74 -14.41 -21.47 -25.88
C LEU A 74 -15.70 -20.63 -25.86
N ALA A 75 -16.11 -20.01 -26.95
CA ALA A 75 -17.33 -19.22 -27.03
C ALA A 75 -18.59 -20.07 -26.81
N SER A 76 -18.59 -21.34 -27.22
CA SER A 76 -19.70 -22.27 -26.96
C SER A 76 -19.73 -22.76 -25.51
N CYS A 77 -18.58 -22.88 -24.82
CA CYS A 77 -18.55 -23.18 -23.39
C CYS A 77 -19.00 -22.00 -22.52
N THR A 78 -18.81 -20.76 -22.98
CA THR A 78 -19.26 -19.58 -22.22
C THR A 78 -20.78 -19.41 -22.21
N SER A 79 -21.49 -19.88 -23.23
CA SER A 79 -22.98 -19.82 -23.26
C SER A 79 -23.68 -20.83 -22.36
N VAL A 80 -23.01 -21.94 -21.99
CA VAL A 80 -23.51 -22.95 -21.02
C VAL A 80 -23.11 -22.60 -19.59
N MET A 81 -21.98 -21.87 -19.38
CA MET A 81 -21.57 -21.40 -18.06
C MET A 81 -22.19 -20.04 -17.69
N ALA A 82 -22.69 -19.26 -18.63
CA ALA A 82 -23.35 -17.99 -18.35
C ALA A 82 -24.71 -18.15 -17.63
N GLY A 83 -25.28 -19.37 -17.64
CA GLY A 83 -26.50 -19.69 -16.88
C GLY A 83 -26.24 -20.21 -15.46
N ALA A 84 -24.99 -20.59 -15.13
CA ALA A 84 -24.65 -21.18 -13.82
C ALA A 84 -23.60 -20.37 -13.03
N SER A 85 -22.97 -19.37 -13.60
CA SER A 85 -21.91 -18.57 -12.98
C SER A 85 -22.29 -17.13 -12.62
N SER A 86 -23.54 -16.73 -12.85
CA SER A 86 -24.07 -15.45 -12.33
C SER A 86 -24.19 -15.43 -10.78
N SER A 87 -23.91 -16.54 -10.12
CA SER A 87 -23.86 -16.62 -8.66
C SER A 87 -22.45 -16.82 -8.07
N MET A 88 -21.38 -16.82 -8.89
CA MET A 88 -20.04 -17.20 -8.40
C MET A 88 -18.91 -16.21 -8.70
N PHE A 89 -19.11 -15.19 -9.49
CA PHE A 89 -18.12 -14.12 -9.70
C PHE A 89 -18.83 -12.76 -9.63
N GLY A 90 -18.55 -12.04 -8.59
CA GLY A 90 -18.92 -10.72 -8.14
C GLY A 90 -19.16 -9.57 -9.14
N ALA A 91 -19.93 -9.77 -10.17
CA ALA A 91 -20.56 -8.69 -10.92
C ALA A 91 -21.93 -8.40 -10.27
N GLY A 92 -21.92 -7.98 -9.01
CA GLY A 92 -23.19 -7.78 -8.32
C GLY A 92 -23.08 -7.32 -6.87
N SER A 93 -21.94 -6.81 -6.40
CA SER A 93 -21.87 -6.44 -4.98
C SER A 93 -22.80 -5.27 -4.66
N GLN A 94 -23.00 -4.31 -5.55
CA GLN A 94 -23.97 -3.23 -5.36
C GLN A 94 -25.41 -3.71 -5.45
N SER A 95 -25.76 -4.46 -6.47
CA SER A 95 -27.11 -5.01 -6.60
C SER A 95 -27.46 -5.99 -5.48
N ALA A 96 -26.47 -6.71 -4.93
CA ALA A 96 -26.67 -7.59 -3.78
C ALA A 96 -26.97 -6.81 -2.50
N VAL A 97 -26.26 -5.70 -2.25
CA VAL A 97 -26.49 -4.81 -1.10
C VAL A 97 -27.85 -4.08 -1.23
N ASP A 98 -28.17 -3.59 -2.41
CA ASP A 98 -29.42 -2.83 -2.64
C ASP A 98 -30.67 -3.74 -2.69
N SER A 99 -30.48 -5.03 -2.94
CA SER A 99 -31.56 -6.04 -2.98
C SER A 99 -31.70 -6.87 -1.71
N LEU A 100 -31.05 -6.47 -0.60
CA LEU A 100 -31.15 -7.16 0.68
C LEU A 100 -32.61 -7.22 1.16
N SER A 101 -33.06 -8.40 1.54
CA SER A 101 -34.37 -8.65 2.13
C SER A 101 -34.31 -9.17 3.57
N GLU A 102 -33.08 -9.45 4.04
CA GLU A 102 -32.79 -9.96 5.38
C GLU A 102 -31.73 -9.08 6.06
N ASP A 103 -31.69 -9.10 7.39
CA ASP A 103 -30.68 -8.37 8.14
C ASP A 103 -29.26 -8.85 7.79
N ALA A 104 -28.33 -7.93 7.72
CA ALA A 104 -26.98 -8.18 7.25
C ALA A 104 -25.91 -7.45 8.09
N VAL A 105 -24.72 -8.03 8.12
CA VAL A 105 -23.47 -7.37 8.52
C VAL A 105 -22.73 -6.94 7.25
N GLY A 106 -22.47 -5.64 7.13
CA GLY A 106 -21.62 -5.09 6.07
C GLY A 106 -20.14 -5.24 6.42
N VAL A 107 -19.31 -5.63 5.45
CA VAL A 107 -17.86 -5.71 5.64
C VAL A 107 -17.19 -4.69 4.71
N ILE A 108 -16.43 -3.78 5.30
CA ILE A 108 -15.59 -2.80 4.61
C ILE A 108 -14.14 -3.22 4.81
N THR A 109 -13.37 -3.34 3.73
CA THR A 109 -11.94 -3.69 3.81
C THR A 109 -11.11 -2.41 3.72
N ILE A 110 -10.28 -2.13 4.75
CA ILE A 110 -9.29 -1.07 4.74
C ILE A 110 -7.93 -1.75 4.55
N ASP A 111 -7.41 -1.73 3.32
CA ASP A 111 -6.15 -2.39 2.95
C ASP A 111 -5.20 -1.40 2.28
N GLY A 112 -3.89 -1.56 2.55
CA GLY A 112 -2.85 -0.69 1.97
C GLY A 112 -2.61 0.60 2.75
N THR A 113 -2.20 1.65 2.04
CA THR A 113 -1.86 2.96 2.63
C THR A 113 -3.10 3.83 2.73
N ILE A 114 -3.27 4.50 3.88
CA ILE A 114 -4.33 5.48 4.07
C ILE A 114 -3.92 6.79 3.40
N ASP A 115 -4.69 7.22 2.39
CA ASP A 115 -4.45 8.44 1.63
C ASP A 115 -5.75 8.92 0.96
N TYR A 116 -5.71 9.99 0.17
CA TYR A 116 -6.85 10.56 -0.56
C TYR A 116 -6.89 10.02 -1.99
N ASP A 117 -7.19 8.72 -2.15
CA ASP A 117 -7.19 8.02 -3.45
C ASP A 117 -8.57 7.48 -3.89
N GLY A 118 -9.61 7.72 -3.07
CA GLY A 118 -10.97 7.27 -3.34
C GLY A 118 -11.25 5.79 -3.03
N SER A 119 -10.23 5.01 -2.60
CA SER A 119 -10.40 3.64 -2.13
C SER A 119 -11.08 3.60 -0.75
N THR A 120 -11.39 2.40 -0.24
CA THR A 120 -11.88 2.24 1.16
C THR A 120 -10.84 2.60 2.21
N ALA A 121 -9.57 2.75 1.82
CA ALA A 121 -8.50 3.30 2.66
C ALA A 121 -8.38 4.82 2.52
N SER A 122 -9.40 5.51 2.03
CA SER A 122 -9.50 6.96 1.96
C SER A 122 -10.73 7.49 2.69
N PRO A 123 -10.73 8.77 3.09
CA PRO A 123 -11.90 9.39 3.71
C PRO A 123 -13.17 9.28 2.85
N GLU A 124 -13.06 9.61 1.56
CA GLU A 124 -14.19 9.61 0.64
C GLU A 124 -14.74 8.19 0.43
N GLY A 125 -13.85 7.22 0.22
CA GLY A 125 -14.26 5.85 -0.04
C GLY A 125 -14.86 5.18 1.19
N LEU A 126 -14.26 5.35 2.38
CA LEU A 126 -14.83 4.86 3.64
C LEU A 126 -16.20 5.51 3.91
N LYS A 127 -16.28 6.85 3.80
CA LYS A 127 -17.51 7.61 4.02
C LYS A 127 -18.64 7.13 3.12
N ALA A 128 -18.36 6.90 1.83
CA ALA A 128 -19.35 6.40 0.88
C ALA A 128 -19.92 5.02 1.30
N GLN A 129 -19.05 4.11 1.81
CA GLN A 129 -19.52 2.80 2.27
C GLN A 129 -20.27 2.88 3.59
N LEU A 130 -19.86 3.75 4.53
CA LEU A 130 -20.58 3.99 5.77
C LEU A 130 -21.94 4.62 5.49
N ASP A 131 -22.02 5.62 4.61
CA ASP A 131 -23.31 6.22 4.20
C ASP A 131 -24.24 5.20 3.54
N ARG A 132 -23.68 4.32 2.71
CA ARG A 132 -24.44 3.22 2.10
C ARG A 132 -24.97 2.25 3.17
N ALA A 133 -24.14 1.90 4.16
CA ALA A 133 -24.57 1.08 5.28
C ALA A 133 -25.62 1.79 6.15
N GLU A 134 -25.46 3.09 6.39
CA GLU A 134 -26.40 3.90 7.17
C GLU A 134 -27.78 3.95 6.52
N ASN A 135 -27.82 4.20 5.22
CA ASN A 135 -29.06 4.36 4.46
C ASN A 135 -29.77 3.02 4.16
N ASN A 136 -29.09 1.88 4.29
CA ASN A 136 -29.73 0.58 4.06
C ASN A 136 -30.30 0.03 5.38
N PRO A 137 -31.65 -0.14 5.49
CA PRO A 137 -32.29 -0.58 6.73
C PRO A 137 -31.96 -2.04 7.09
N HIS A 138 -31.49 -2.84 6.15
CA HIS A 138 -31.10 -4.23 6.41
C HIS A 138 -29.65 -4.36 6.91
N ILE A 139 -28.75 -3.42 6.63
CA ILE A 139 -27.42 -3.43 7.22
C ILE A 139 -27.54 -2.91 8.66
N LYS A 140 -27.31 -3.79 9.63
CA LYS A 140 -27.50 -3.50 11.06
C LYS A 140 -26.19 -3.23 11.79
N ALA A 141 -25.05 -3.69 11.26
CA ALA A 141 -23.73 -3.48 11.81
C ALA A 141 -22.69 -3.54 10.69
N VAL A 142 -21.50 -3.01 10.98
CA VAL A 142 -20.36 -2.99 10.06
C VAL A 142 -19.14 -3.67 10.69
N VAL A 143 -18.40 -4.42 9.91
CA VAL A 143 -17.06 -4.90 10.26
C VAL A 143 -16.05 -4.20 9.38
N LEU A 144 -15.09 -3.51 9.99
CA LEU A 144 -13.90 -3.01 9.31
C LEU A 144 -12.82 -4.10 9.32
N ARG A 145 -12.52 -4.66 8.17
CA ARG A 145 -11.37 -5.57 7.98
C ARG A 145 -10.14 -4.75 7.67
N VAL A 146 -9.24 -4.61 8.65
CA VAL A 146 -8.10 -3.68 8.58
C VAL A 146 -6.80 -4.44 8.35
N ASN A 147 -6.07 -4.07 7.29
CA ASN A 147 -4.73 -4.55 6.95
C ASN A 147 -3.89 -3.37 6.42
N SER A 148 -3.56 -2.42 7.31
CA SER A 148 -2.90 -1.18 6.92
C SER A 148 -1.85 -0.77 7.94
N GLY A 149 -0.72 -0.30 7.44
CA GLY A 149 0.34 0.32 8.23
C GLY A 149 0.08 1.80 8.59
N GLY A 150 -1.07 2.34 8.18
CA GLY A 150 -1.39 3.76 8.30
C GLY A 150 -1.07 4.54 7.03
N GLY A 151 -0.84 5.83 7.16
CA GLY A 151 -0.60 6.71 6.01
C GLY A 151 -0.68 8.19 6.39
N THR A 152 -1.39 8.97 5.60
CA THR A 152 -1.59 10.40 5.81
C THR A 152 -2.38 10.68 7.09
N ALA A 153 -1.81 11.45 8.01
CA ALA A 153 -2.40 11.69 9.32
C ALA A 153 -3.79 12.34 9.24
N THR A 154 -3.95 13.37 8.39
CA THR A 154 -5.25 14.04 8.20
C THR A 154 -6.32 13.12 7.63
N ALA A 155 -5.96 12.19 6.75
CA ALA A 155 -6.90 11.19 6.24
C ALA A 155 -7.33 10.22 7.35
N GLY A 156 -6.39 9.80 8.22
CA GLY A 156 -6.67 8.96 9.38
C GLY A 156 -7.62 9.64 10.38
N GLU A 157 -7.35 10.89 10.72
CA GLU A 157 -8.19 11.71 11.61
C GLU A 157 -9.62 11.87 11.08
N GLU A 158 -9.75 12.16 9.78
CA GLU A 158 -11.05 12.33 9.12
C GLU A 158 -11.83 11.00 9.09
N MET A 159 -11.18 9.90 8.73
CA MET A 159 -11.79 8.57 8.75
C MET A 159 -12.19 8.13 10.17
N ALA A 160 -11.36 8.43 11.16
CA ALA A 160 -11.67 8.16 12.58
C ALA A 160 -12.94 8.91 13.02
N SER A 161 -13.09 10.18 12.62
CA SER A 161 -14.30 10.97 12.88
C SER A 161 -15.54 10.32 12.23
N TYR A 162 -15.45 9.85 10.99
CA TYR A 162 -16.59 9.21 10.34
C TYR A 162 -17.01 7.91 11.02
N VAL A 163 -16.05 7.12 11.53
CA VAL A 163 -16.35 5.89 12.28
C VAL A 163 -16.99 6.23 13.64
N ASN A 164 -16.47 7.23 14.35
CA ASN A 164 -17.02 7.67 15.62
C ASN A 164 -18.47 8.19 15.49
N ASP A 165 -18.80 8.87 14.40
CA ASP A 165 -20.11 9.46 14.14
C ASP A 165 -21.13 8.46 13.56
N PHE A 166 -20.70 7.25 13.21
CA PHE A 166 -21.56 6.24 12.61
C PHE A 166 -22.53 5.65 13.66
N SER A 167 -23.82 5.54 13.30
CA SER A 167 -24.87 5.24 14.30
C SER A 167 -25.05 3.76 14.64
N LYS A 168 -24.56 2.85 13.76
CA LYS A 168 -24.70 1.41 13.92
C LYS A 168 -23.43 0.79 14.51
N PRO A 169 -23.50 -0.38 15.18
CA PRO A 169 -22.33 -1.04 15.72
C PRO A 169 -21.23 -1.27 14.68
N VAL A 170 -19.98 -0.94 15.06
CA VAL A 170 -18.79 -1.16 14.26
C VAL A 170 -17.81 -2.05 15.02
N VAL A 171 -17.34 -3.10 14.38
CA VAL A 171 -16.34 -4.01 14.93
C VAL A 171 -15.13 -4.08 14.00
N VAL A 172 -13.93 -4.00 14.55
CA VAL A 172 -12.70 -4.20 13.79
C VAL A 172 -12.25 -5.65 13.83
N SER A 173 -11.83 -6.15 12.66
CA SER A 173 -11.04 -7.37 12.53
C SER A 173 -9.67 -7.01 11.97
N SER A 174 -8.66 -6.94 12.84
CA SER A 174 -7.28 -6.67 12.44
C SER A 174 -6.68 -7.88 11.72
N ALA A 175 -6.08 -7.64 10.54
CA ALA A 175 -5.35 -8.67 9.78
C ALA A 175 -3.88 -8.74 10.22
N SER A 176 -2.94 -8.65 9.28
CA SER A 176 -1.50 -8.69 9.60
C SER A 176 -1.01 -7.44 10.29
N VAL A 177 -1.53 -6.27 9.86
CA VAL A 177 -1.14 -4.96 10.38
C VAL A 177 -2.39 -4.10 10.60
N ASN A 178 -2.40 -3.39 11.74
CA ASN A 178 -3.38 -2.36 12.07
C ASN A 178 -2.66 -1.28 12.88
N ALA A 179 -2.00 -0.34 12.20
CA ALA A 179 -1.01 0.53 12.82
C ALA A 179 -1.13 1.99 12.37
N SER A 180 -0.64 2.92 13.22
CA SER A 180 -0.62 4.36 12.94
C SER A 180 -2.04 4.88 12.61
N ALA A 181 -2.26 5.63 11.53
CA ALA A 181 -3.58 6.13 11.13
C ALA A 181 -4.65 5.02 11.04
N ALA A 182 -4.30 3.79 10.65
CA ALA A 182 -5.25 2.68 10.65
C ALA A 182 -5.69 2.29 12.06
N TYR A 183 -4.79 2.38 13.03
CA TYR A 183 -5.14 2.16 14.43
C TYR A 183 -5.95 3.34 15.01
N GLU A 184 -5.67 4.57 14.60
CA GLU A 184 -6.46 5.73 14.95
C GLU A 184 -7.94 5.52 14.59
N ILE A 185 -8.21 5.12 13.33
CA ILE A 185 -9.55 4.76 12.86
C ILE A 185 -10.14 3.61 13.69
N SER A 186 -9.36 2.55 13.89
CA SER A 186 -9.80 1.36 14.62
C SER A 186 -10.09 1.65 16.10
N SER A 187 -9.47 2.66 16.68
CA SER A 187 -9.68 3.02 18.07
C SER A 187 -11.09 3.56 18.36
N GLN A 188 -11.83 3.98 17.32
CA GLN A 188 -13.16 4.60 17.44
C GLN A 188 -14.33 3.62 17.35
N VAL A 189 -14.07 2.31 17.26
CA VAL A 189 -15.10 1.28 17.11
C VAL A 189 -15.53 0.69 18.45
N ASP A 190 -16.66 -0.02 18.46
CA ASP A 190 -17.23 -0.66 19.66
C ASP A 190 -16.37 -1.85 20.14
N TYR A 191 -15.68 -2.57 19.24
CA TYR A 191 -14.91 -3.76 19.59
C TYR A 191 -13.80 -4.07 18.58
N ILE A 192 -12.62 -4.45 19.06
CA ILE A 192 -11.46 -4.76 18.23
C ILE A 192 -10.99 -6.19 18.42
N PHE A 193 -11.14 -7.03 17.39
CA PHE A 193 -10.48 -8.32 17.30
C PHE A 193 -9.11 -8.18 16.65
N THR A 194 -8.17 -8.97 17.15
CA THR A 194 -6.82 -9.06 16.60
C THR A 194 -6.33 -10.50 16.61
N ALA A 195 -5.45 -10.89 15.67
CA ALA A 195 -4.73 -12.15 15.79
C ALA A 195 -3.55 -12.01 16.77
N LYS A 196 -3.07 -13.10 17.35
CA LYS A 196 -1.94 -13.10 18.30
C LYS A 196 -0.68 -12.41 17.75
N THR A 197 -0.48 -12.53 16.43
CA THR A 197 0.72 -12.05 15.71
C THR A 197 0.48 -10.78 14.90
N THR A 198 -0.69 -10.18 14.97
CA THR A 198 -0.95 -8.88 14.34
C THR A 198 0.00 -7.82 14.90
N ALA A 199 0.57 -7.03 14.02
CA ALA A 199 1.27 -5.80 14.41
C ALA A 199 0.25 -4.66 14.55
N ILE A 200 -0.02 -4.21 15.79
CA ILE A 200 -1.09 -3.25 16.09
C ILE A 200 -0.57 -2.06 16.90
N GLY A 201 -1.22 -0.90 16.77
CA GLY A 201 -0.89 0.33 17.50
C GLY A 201 0.01 1.25 16.69
N ALA A 202 1.32 1.30 16.97
CA ALA A 202 2.25 2.29 16.41
C ALA A 202 1.72 3.72 16.54
N ILE A 203 1.20 4.07 17.74
CA ILE A 203 0.74 5.41 18.03
C ILE A 203 1.95 6.34 18.00
N GLY A 204 1.97 7.24 17.01
CA GLY A 204 3.09 8.13 16.77
C GLY A 204 3.02 8.79 15.41
N THR A 205 3.62 9.97 15.32
CA THR A 205 3.68 10.77 14.09
C THR A 205 5.13 10.98 13.68
N ALA A 206 5.43 10.88 12.40
CA ALA A 206 6.76 11.13 11.85
C ALA A 206 6.69 12.05 10.63
N MET A 207 7.64 12.98 10.54
CA MET A 207 7.91 13.78 9.36
C MET A 207 9.35 13.54 8.93
N GLN A 208 9.57 13.25 7.66
CA GLN A 208 10.91 13.08 7.09
C GLN A 208 11.27 14.27 6.21
N VAL A 209 12.40 14.90 6.51
CA VAL A 209 13.03 15.88 5.62
C VAL A 209 14.40 15.34 5.21
N THR A 210 14.60 15.17 3.91
CA THR A 210 15.85 14.62 3.37
C THR A 210 16.77 15.76 2.97
N ASP A 211 18.02 15.77 3.46
CA ASP A 211 19.07 16.69 3.03
C ASP A 211 19.99 16.02 2.00
N LEU A 212 19.95 16.52 0.78
CA LEU A 212 20.74 16.08 -0.37
C LEU A 212 21.91 17.02 -0.69
N SER A 213 22.10 18.11 0.05
CA SER A 213 23.08 19.17 -0.26
C SER A 213 24.50 18.60 -0.44
N GLY A 214 24.95 17.73 0.48
CA GLY A 214 26.26 17.11 0.39
C GLY A 214 26.43 16.13 -0.79
N LEU A 215 25.35 15.57 -1.34
CA LEU A 215 25.38 14.78 -2.56
C LEU A 215 25.48 15.67 -3.80
N LEU A 216 24.69 16.74 -3.84
CA LEU A 216 24.71 17.73 -4.92
C LEU A 216 26.10 18.36 -5.06
N ASP A 217 26.72 18.74 -3.96
CA ASP A 217 28.10 19.27 -3.94
C ASP A 217 29.11 18.28 -4.56
N LYS A 218 29.03 16.99 -4.20
CA LYS A 218 29.91 15.96 -4.76
C LYS A 218 29.73 15.75 -6.26
N LEU A 219 28.52 16.01 -6.76
CA LEU A 219 28.19 15.93 -8.19
C LEU A 219 28.49 17.22 -8.96
N GLY A 220 28.93 18.29 -8.27
CA GLY A 220 29.18 19.60 -8.86
C GLY A 220 27.89 20.30 -9.32
N ILE A 221 26.76 19.98 -8.71
CA ILE A 221 25.47 20.60 -9.00
C ILE A 221 25.22 21.73 -8.01
N SER A 222 25.10 22.96 -8.52
CA SER A 222 24.68 24.11 -7.76
C SER A 222 23.17 24.33 -7.91
N VAL A 223 22.48 24.49 -6.78
CA VAL A 223 21.04 24.82 -6.75
C VAL A 223 20.88 26.20 -6.14
N GLU A 224 20.16 27.08 -6.84
CA GLU A 224 19.78 28.40 -6.36
C GLU A 224 18.27 28.45 -6.17
N ASN A 225 17.79 28.59 -4.94
CA ASN A 225 16.38 28.70 -4.62
C ASN A 225 16.01 30.18 -4.55
N ILE A 226 15.08 30.61 -5.40
CA ILE A 226 14.50 31.97 -5.35
C ILE A 226 13.14 31.86 -4.68
N THR A 227 13.05 32.32 -3.43
CA THR A 227 11.86 32.17 -2.61
C THR A 227 11.28 33.49 -2.14
N SER A 228 9.99 33.49 -1.84
CA SER A 228 9.31 34.70 -1.31
C SER A 228 9.45 34.87 0.21
N ALA A 229 9.94 33.82 0.90
CA ALA A 229 10.14 33.81 2.34
C ALA A 229 11.28 32.82 2.69
N GLU A 230 11.97 33.07 3.81
CA GLU A 230 13.20 32.40 4.19
C GLU A 230 13.09 30.85 4.29
N SER A 231 12.00 30.36 4.86
CA SER A 231 11.81 28.91 5.06
C SER A 231 11.01 28.22 3.94
N LYS A 232 10.74 28.89 2.81
CA LYS A 232 9.91 28.33 1.76
C LYS A 232 10.53 27.13 1.06
N ASP A 233 11.85 27.01 1.11
CA ASP A 233 12.64 25.91 0.52
C ASP A 233 13.13 24.88 1.55
N SER A 234 12.69 24.98 2.81
CA SER A 234 13.15 24.13 3.90
C SER A 234 12.95 22.65 3.64
N SER A 235 11.91 22.25 2.89
CA SER A 235 11.60 20.86 2.54
C SER A 235 12.15 20.40 1.18
N TYR A 236 12.87 21.26 0.43
CA TYR A 236 13.38 20.91 -0.91
C TYR A 236 14.58 19.95 -0.87
N GLY A 237 15.24 19.81 0.27
CA GLY A 237 16.40 18.93 0.43
C GLY A 237 17.69 19.46 -0.22
N THR A 238 17.71 20.71 -0.64
CA THR A 238 18.88 21.35 -1.28
C THR A 238 19.81 22.04 -0.30
N ARG A 239 19.39 22.15 0.97
CA ARG A 239 20.15 22.64 2.10
C ARG A 239 19.67 21.95 3.39
N PRO A 240 20.50 21.93 4.46
CA PRO A 240 20.05 21.48 5.78
C PRO A 240 18.99 22.45 6.35
N LEU A 241 18.15 21.91 7.23
CA LEU A 241 17.23 22.72 8.04
C LEU A 241 18.02 23.63 9.00
N THR A 242 17.53 24.84 9.19
CA THR A 242 17.96 25.67 10.34
C THR A 242 17.42 25.08 11.65
N GLU A 243 17.98 25.52 12.78
CA GLU A 243 17.48 25.08 14.11
C GLU A 243 16.01 25.57 14.34
N GLU A 244 15.67 26.74 13.84
CA GLU A 244 14.32 27.31 13.93
C GLU A 244 13.31 26.49 13.08
N GLU A 245 13.69 26.12 11.86
CA GLU A 245 12.86 25.24 11.01
C GLU A 245 12.69 23.85 11.63
N ARG A 246 13.76 23.29 12.18
CA ARG A 246 13.69 22.02 12.91
C ARG A 246 12.75 22.10 14.10
N ALA A 247 12.85 23.14 14.91
CA ALA A 247 11.97 23.34 16.05
C ALA A 247 10.51 23.53 15.63
N TYR A 248 10.27 24.23 14.52
CA TYR A 248 8.95 24.42 13.95
C TYR A 248 8.32 23.11 13.50
N TYR A 249 9.06 22.28 12.74
CA TYR A 249 8.57 20.98 12.30
C TYR A 249 8.39 20.00 13.46
N GLN A 250 9.25 20.05 14.49
CA GLN A 250 9.05 19.26 15.69
C GLN A 250 7.74 19.62 16.40
N ALA A 251 7.44 20.89 16.56
CA ALA A 251 6.20 21.35 17.18
C ALA A 251 4.96 20.91 16.37
N MET A 252 5.04 20.89 15.03
CA MET A 252 3.98 20.34 14.18
C MET A 252 3.76 18.83 14.45
N VAL A 253 4.85 18.06 14.47
CA VAL A 253 4.80 16.61 14.74
C VAL A 253 4.22 16.34 16.14
N ASP A 254 4.63 17.12 17.14
CA ASP A 254 4.13 17.00 18.52
C ASP A 254 2.63 17.30 18.59
N THR A 255 2.15 18.33 17.87
CA THR A 255 0.72 18.67 17.82
C THR A 255 -0.11 17.55 17.18
N VAL A 256 0.32 17.05 16.02
CA VAL A 256 -0.38 15.95 15.34
C VAL A 256 -0.38 14.68 16.20
N ASN A 257 0.74 14.40 16.88
CA ASN A 257 0.84 13.25 17.78
C ASN A 257 -0.07 13.37 19.00
N GLU A 258 -0.21 14.58 19.57
CA GLU A 258 -1.14 14.80 20.70
C GLU A 258 -2.59 14.57 20.27
N THR A 259 -3.01 15.10 19.09
CA THR A 259 -4.34 14.84 18.52
C THR A 259 -4.60 13.34 18.36
N PHE A 260 -3.63 12.60 17.81
CA PHE A 260 -3.74 11.15 17.67
C PHE A 260 -3.91 10.46 19.03
N MET A 261 -3.11 10.83 20.03
CA MET A 261 -3.21 10.24 21.38
C MET A 261 -4.56 10.56 22.03
N GLU A 262 -5.09 11.76 21.87
CA GLU A 262 -6.42 12.15 22.38
C GLU A 262 -7.53 11.34 21.70
N THR A 263 -7.46 11.14 20.39
CA THR A 263 -8.39 10.29 19.62
C THR A 263 -8.40 8.86 20.17
N VAL A 264 -7.22 8.26 20.37
CA VAL A 264 -7.09 6.90 20.93
C VAL A 264 -7.61 6.85 22.38
N ALA A 265 -7.28 7.85 23.21
CA ALA A 265 -7.70 7.90 24.60
C ALA A 265 -9.23 7.94 24.70
N SER A 266 -9.87 8.75 23.86
CA SER A 266 -11.34 8.85 23.78
C SER A 266 -11.96 7.54 23.32
N GLY A 267 -11.55 7.01 22.16
CA GLY A 267 -12.16 5.83 21.57
C GLY A 267 -11.93 4.55 22.38
N ARG A 268 -10.76 4.40 23.00
CA ARG A 268 -10.47 3.24 23.87
C ARG A 268 -10.84 3.44 25.34
N SER A 269 -11.39 4.60 25.71
CA SER A 269 -11.69 4.95 27.11
C SER A 269 -10.49 4.76 28.05
N LEU A 270 -9.28 5.09 27.57
CA LEU A 270 -8.03 5.02 28.32
C LEU A 270 -7.66 6.41 28.87
N PRO A 271 -7.03 6.49 30.05
CA PRO A 271 -6.42 7.75 30.50
C PRO A 271 -5.35 8.21 29.49
N ILE A 272 -5.31 9.51 29.21
CA ILE A 272 -4.35 10.06 28.24
C ILE A 272 -2.89 9.77 28.63
N GLU A 273 -2.56 9.75 29.91
CA GLU A 273 -1.24 9.40 30.42
C GLU A 273 -0.89 7.95 30.04
N ARG A 274 -1.88 7.04 30.09
CA ARG A 274 -1.67 5.65 29.66
C ARG A 274 -1.41 5.57 28.16
N VAL A 275 -2.12 6.33 27.36
CA VAL A 275 -1.88 6.38 25.91
C VAL A 275 -0.50 6.97 25.61
N ARG A 276 -0.06 8.00 26.33
CA ARG A 276 1.31 8.55 26.19
C ARG A 276 2.40 7.51 26.48
N GLU A 277 2.20 6.64 27.49
CA GLU A 277 3.14 5.53 27.74
C GLU A 277 3.18 4.53 26.58
N LEU A 278 2.05 4.31 25.92
CA LEU A 278 1.92 3.38 24.79
C LEU A 278 2.33 3.98 23.44
N ALA A 279 2.37 5.32 23.35
CA ALA A 279 2.67 6.07 22.13
C ALA A 279 4.18 6.12 21.85
N THR A 280 4.79 4.95 21.66
CA THR A 280 6.22 4.81 21.37
C THR A 280 6.55 4.87 19.88
N GLY A 281 5.54 4.92 19.00
CA GLY A 281 5.70 4.78 17.56
C GLY A 281 5.96 3.33 17.11
N LEU A 282 6.06 2.37 18.04
CA LEU A 282 6.26 0.96 17.72
C LEU A 282 4.94 0.19 17.78
N THR A 283 4.85 -0.88 16.99
CA THR A 283 3.72 -1.82 17.07
C THR A 283 3.86 -2.75 18.26
N TYR A 284 2.71 -3.17 18.77
CA TYR A 284 2.56 -4.26 19.72
C TYR A 284 2.12 -5.53 19.02
N THR A 285 2.38 -6.69 19.60
CA THR A 285 1.70 -7.92 19.17
C THR A 285 0.22 -7.87 19.58
N GLY A 286 -0.64 -8.65 18.91
CA GLY A 286 -2.05 -8.73 19.34
C GLY A 286 -2.21 -9.16 20.79
N ILE A 287 -1.32 -10.02 21.31
CA ILE A 287 -1.32 -10.42 22.73
C ILE A 287 -1.05 -9.22 23.63
N ASP A 288 -0.03 -8.43 23.33
CA ASP A 288 0.32 -7.25 24.10
C ASP A 288 -0.75 -6.17 23.99
N ALA A 289 -1.39 -6.05 22.84
CA ALA A 289 -2.47 -5.09 22.59
C ALA A 289 -3.67 -5.35 23.50
N ILE A 290 -4.06 -6.61 23.70
CA ILE A 290 -5.11 -6.97 24.69
C ILE A 290 -4.70 -6.54 26.10
N GLN A 291 -3.46 -6.83 26.51
CA GLN A 291 -2.96 -6.48 27.85
C GLN A 291 -2.89 -4.96 28.06
N ASN A 292 -2.62 -4.23 26.99
CA ASN A 292 -2.47 -2.77 27.03
C ASN A 292 -3.82 -2.03 26.87
N GLY A 293 -4.91 -2.72 26.54
CA GLY A 293 -6.22 -2.12 26.27
C GLY A 293 -6.38 -1.55 24.86
N LEU A 294 -5.42 -1.83 23.96
CA LEU A 294 -5.47 -1.39 22.57
C LEU A 294 -6.35 -2.28 21.69
N ALA A 295 -6.68 -3.49 22.13
CA ALA A 295 -7.63 -4.39 21.51
C ALA A 295 -8.42 -5.15 22.58
N ASP A 296 -9.51 -5.81 22.18
CA ASP A 296 -10.45 -6.41 23.13
C ASP A 296 -10.32 -7.94 23.21
N GLU A 297 -10.12 -8.60 22.05
CA GLU A 297 -10.08 -10.06 22.02
C GLU A 297 -9.19 -10.61 20.89
N ILE A 298 -8.63 -11.80 21.13
CA ILE A 298 -7.96 -12.58 20.09
C ILE A 298 -9.03 -13.36 19.31
N GLY A 299 -9.16 -13.08 18.01
CA GLY A 299 -10.16 -13.73 17.18
C GLY A 299 -9.90 -13.59 15.70
N THR A 300 -10.81 -14.16 14.93
CA THR A 300 -10.82 -14.17 13.48
C THR A 300 -11.75 -13.09 12.90
N ARG A 301 -11.85 -13.04 11.58
CA ARG A 301 -12.85 -12.21 10.89
C ARG A 301 -14.27 -12.69 11.20
N GLU A 302 -14.45 -13.98 11.30
CA GLU A 302 -15.73 -14.61 11.57
C GLU A 302 -16.21 -14.29 12.99
N ASP A 303 -15.28 -14.24 13.97
CA ASP A 303 -15.60 -13.80 15.35
C ASP A 303 -16.03 -12.34 15.38
N ALA A 304 -15.36 -11.46 14.61
CA ALA A 304 -15.73 -10.06 14.48
C ALA A 304 -17.14 -9.88 13.85
N ILE A 305 -17.44 -10.67 12.81
CA ILE A 305 -18.76 -10.66 12.18
C ILE A 305 -19.84 -11.12 13.18
N ALA A 306 -19.59 -12.18 13.93
CA ALA A 306 -20.50 -12.68 14.94
C ALA A 306 -20.72 -11.64 16.06
N LYS A 307 -19.66 -10.94 16.48
CA LYS A 307 -19.73 -9.88 17.48
C LYS A 307 -20.53 -8.67 16.98
N ALA A 308 -20.33 -8.26 15.74
CA ALA A 308 -21.11 -7.19 15.12
C ALA A 308 -22.61 -7.54 15.08
N ALA A 309 -22.94 -8.77 14.71
CA ALA A 309 -24.31 -9.28 14.75
C ALA A 309 -24.88 -9.32 16.17
N GLU A 310 -24.09 -9.72 17.17
CA GLU A 310 -24.47 -9.72 18.58
C GLU A 310 -24.80 -8.31 19.06
N LEU A 311 -23.92 -7.34 18.80
CA LEU A 311 -24.11 -5.94 19.19
C LEU A 311 -25.36 -5.31 18.55
N ALA A 312 -25.68 -5.72 17.32
CA ALA A 312 -26.90 -5.31 16.61
C ALA A 312 -28.15 -6.12 17.01
N GLY A 313 -28.05 -7.09 17.93
CA GLY A 313 -29.18 -7.92 18.40
C GLY A 313 -29.70 -8.92 17.36
N MET A 314 -28.91 -9.25 16.32
CA MET A 314 -29.27 -10.18 15.26
C MET A 314 -29.03 -11.63 15.67
N ARG A 315 -30.00 -12.51 15.37
CA ARG A 315 -29.84 -13.98 15.54
C ARG A 315 -29.55 -14.70 14.23
N THR A 316 -30.05 -14.16 13.16
CA THR A 316 -29.84 -14.62 11.78
C THR A 316 -29.43 -13.41 10.97
N TYR A 317 -28.45 -13.55 10.11
CA TYR A 317 -27.93 -12.48 9.27
C TYR A 317 -27.23 -13.03 8.05
N THR A 318 -27.13 -12.23 7.02
CA THR A 318 -26.22 -12.44 5.90
C THR A 318 -24.99 -11.55 6.03
N VAL A 319 -23.94 -11.84 5.26
CA VAL A 319 -22.71 -11.03 5.23
C VAL A 319 -22.54 -10.48 3.83
N VAL A 320 -22.39 -9.17 3.71
CA VAL A 320 -22.21 -8.48 2.44
C VAL A 320 -20.93 -7.65 2.43
N SER A 321 -20.21 -7.65 1.32
CA SER A 321 -19.08 -6.75 1.13
C SER A 321 -19.56 -5.38 0.69
N LEU A 322 -19.00 -4.35 1.31
CA LEU A 322 -19.22 -2.95 0.96
C LEU A 322 -17.92 -2.44 0.31
N GLU A 323 -17.90 -2.47 -1.01
CA GLU A 323 -16.77 -2.02 -1.82
C GLU A 323 -17.15 -0.78 -2.63
N PRO A 324 -16.20 0.10 -2.97
CA PRO A 324 -16.43 1.17 -3.93
C PRO A 324 -16.94 0.61 -5.27
N GLU A 325 -17.73 1.38 -5.98
CA GLU A 325 -18.06 1.02 -7.36
C GLU A 325 -16.77 0.99 -8.18
N SER A 326 -16.47 -0.15 -8.75
CA SER A 326 -15.43 -0.24 -9.78
C SER A 326 -16.07 0.16 -11.12
N ASP A 327 -16.19 1.44 -11.36
CA ASP A 327 -16.78 2.01 -12.57
C ASP A 327 -16.12 1.45 -13.84
N ASP A 328 -14.80 1.24 -13.81
CA ASP A 328 -14.02 0.78 -14.97
C ASP A 328 -14.35 -0.64 -15.43
N LEU A 329 -14.64 -1.57 -14.52
CA LEU A 329 -14.87 -2.97 -14.90
C LEU A 329 -16.34 -3.24 -15.25
N SER A 330 -17.27 -2.61 -14.54
CA SER A 330 -18.71 -2.70 -14.85
C SER A 330 -19.03 -2.00 -16.16
N ASP A 331 -18.40 -0.88 -16.46
CA ASP A 331 -18.49 -0.18 -17.75
C ASP A 331 -17.85 -1.00 -18.87
N LEU A 332 -16.70 -1.62 -18.64
CA LEU A 332 -16.05 -2.50 -19.62
C LEU A 332 -16.90 -3.75 -19.90
N VAL A 333 -17.45 -4.38 -18.87
CA VAL A 333 -18.34 -5.54 -19.02
C VAL A 333 -19.69 -5.15 -19.64
N GLY A 334 -20.23 -3.98 -19.29
CA GLY A 334 -21.40 -3.38 -19.93
C GLY A 334 -21.17 -3.10 -21.41
N LEU A 335 -20.01 -2.56 -21.78
CA LEU A 335 -19.58 -2.34 -23.15
C LEU A 335 -19.42 -3.65 -23.94
N LEU A 336 -18.84 -4.67 -23.34
CA LEU A 336 -18.64 -5.98 -23.96
C LEU A 336 -19.96 -6.79 -24.08
N SER A 337 -20.90 -6.57 -23.19
CA SER A 337 -22.22 -7.27 -23.20
C SER A 337 -23.26 -6.60 -24.09
N SER A 338 -23.09 -5.32 -24.43
CA SER A 338 -23.97 -4.61 -25.35
C SER A 338 -23.62 -4.98 -26.81
N SER A 339 -24.25 -6.04 -27.33
CA SER A 339 -24.07 -6.57 -28.70
C SER A 339 -24.48 -5.61 -29.84
N LYS A 340 -24.52 -4.29 -29.63
CA LYS A 340 -24.93 -3.26 -30.58
C LYS A 340 -23.90 -2.14 -30.83
N MET A 341 -22.74 -2.18 -30.21
CA MET A 341 -21.71 -1.17 -30.47
C MET A 341 -20.82 -1.57 -31.66
N SER A 342 -20.52 -0.60 -32.53
CA SER A 342 -19.57 -0.78 -33.61
C SER A 342 -18.13 -0.83 -33.02
N ASN A 343 -17.20 -1.50 -33.74
CA ASN A 343 -15.79 -1.52 -33.33
C ASN A 343 -15.18 -0.11 -33.26
N GLU A 344 -15.72 0.87 -33.97
CA GLU A 344 -15.28 2.26 -33.95
C GLU A 344 -15.70 2.97 -32.66
N ASP A 345 -16.94 2.77 -32.19
CA ASP A 345 -17.46 3.31 -30.94
C ASP A 345 -16.70 2.73 -29.72
N LEU A 346 -16.33 1.44 -29.80
CA LEU A 346 -15.55 0.77 -28.77
C LEU A 346 -14.13 1.35 -28.65
N ILE A 347 -13.48 1.62 -29.77
CA ILE A 347 -12.13 2.21 -29.81
C ILE A 347 -12.15 3.65 -29.33
N GLU A 348 -13.19 4.42 -29.62
CA GLU A 348 -13.32 5.81 -29.18
C GLU A 348 -13.51 5.89 -27.66
N ARG A 349 -14.34 5.04 -27.09
CA ARG A 349 -14.57 4.96 -25.64
C ARG A 349 -13.34 4.46 -24.88
N LEU A 350 -12.62 3.46 -25.40
CA LEU A 350 -11.33 3.02 -24.80
C LEU A 350 -10.27 4.11 -24.83
N LYS A 351 -10.29 5.01 -25.81
CA LYS A 351 -9.42 6.18 -25.85
C LYS A 351 -9.82 7.24 -24.82
N GLU A 352 -11.12 7.44 -24.57
CA GLU A 352 -11.61 8.35 -23.53
C GLU A 352 -11.22 7.86 -22.13
N LEU A 353 -11.38 6.56 -21.84
CA LEU A 353 -10.98 5.95 -20.57
C LEU A 353 -9.47 6.05 -20.34
N ASN A 354 -8.65 5.82 -21.37
CA ASN A 354 -7.19 5.94 -21.30
C ASN A 354 -6.70 7.40 -21.29
N GLY A 355 -7.53 8.36 -21.73
CA GLY A 355 -7.23 9.80 -21.72
C GLY A 355 -7.46 10.48 -20.36
N ASN A 356 -8.36 9.97 -19.54
CA ASN A 356 -8.63 10.50 -18.20
C ASN A 356 -7.64 10.02 -17.12
N GLY A 357 -6.88 8.95 -17.38
CA GLY A 357 -5.84 8.44 -16.47
C GLY A 357 -4.51 9.19 -16.48
N SER A 358 -4.36 10.28 -17.26
CA SER A 358 -3.10 11.01 -17.40
C SER A 358 -3.14 12.47 -16.92
N GLN A 359 -4.15 12.86 -16.14
CA GLN A 359 -4.21 14.18 -15.51
C GLN A 359 -4.48 14.08 -14.01
N HIS A 360 -3.56 13.44 -13.29
CA HIS A 360 -3.41 13.68 -11.85
C HIS A 360 -1.96 13.49 -11.45
#